data_045d268fc269ea3cda87bcb5a3467d6c
#
_entry.id   045d268fc269ea3cda87bcb5a3467d6c
#
_cell.length_a   1.000
_cell.length_b   1.000
_cell.length_c   1.000
_cell.angle_alpha   90.00
_cell.angle_beta   90.00
_cell.angle_gamma   90.00
#
_symmetry.space_group_name_H-M   'P 1'
#
loop_
_entity.id
_entity.type
_entity.pdbx_description
1 polymer ?
#
loop_
_entity_poly.entity_id
_entity_poly.type
_entity_poly.pdbx_seq_one_letter_code
_entity_poly.pdbx_strand_id
1 'polypeptide(L)'
;MTQMLAWSLSDPEQKIGFSGGRYTQVNYLLTGLLAGILTAGTYGVLFPFRSYAIGQSFFREGSLPISMAILFFMAWSIVILTMKSLKLRLQRRTLDQEIIPEDVDFVLSPHTAGSIHEKIMHAVDDPRYFMLFNRISYALSNLQNLGRVGDVAEIFKTQAEYDEASMESSYLVVSALVWAIPVLGFIGTVLGLSTAIGEFGSVLQSASEMSIIKEKLQGVTSGLSTAFETTLQGLMAALVVQL
;
A
#
# COMPACT_ATOMS: atom_id res chain seq x y z
N MET A 1 11.45 -34.11 2.28
CA MET A 1 11.74 -33.46 0.99
C MET A 1 11.25 -32.03 1.09
N THR A 2 12.13 -31.11 1.37
CA THR A 2 11.82 -29.67 1.44
C THR A 2 11.51 -29.20 0.02
N GLN A 3 10.30 -28.68 -0.18
CA GLN A 3 9.90 -28.15 -1.49
C GLN A 3 10.73 -26.89 -1.79
N MET A 4 11.36 -26.84 -2.95
CA MET A 4 12.07 -25.65 -3.42
C MET A 4 11.11 -24.43 -3.44
N LEU A 5 11.47 -23.36 -2.77
CA LEU A 5 10.69 -22.13 -2.75
C LEU A 5 11.03 -21.32 -3.99
N ALA A 6 10.13 -21.34 -4.98
CA ALA A 6 10.29 -20.56 -6.21
C ALA A 6 9.59 -19.20 -6.07
N TRP A 7 10.38 -18.13 -6.02
CA TRP A 7 9.87 -16.75 -6.03
C TRP A 7 9.11 -16.46 -7.31
N SER A 8 9.68 -16.84 -8.44
CA SER A 8 9.09 -16.64 -9.77
C SER A 8 7.68 -17.22 -9.93
N LEU A 9 7.38 -18.33 -9.23
CA LEU A 9 6.06 -18.98 -9.27
C LEU A 9 5.11 -18.49 -8.19
N SER A 10 5.63 -17.88 -7.11
CA SER A 10 4.85 -17.55 -5.92
C SER A 10 4.58 -16.06 -5.77
N ASP A 11 5.40 -15.19 -6.38
CA ASP A 11 5.20 -13.74 -6.35
C ASP A 11 3.95 -13.35 -7.15
N PRO A 12 2.97 -12.65 -6.51
CA PRO A 12 1.75 -12.24 -7.17
C PRO A 12 1.98 -11.27 -8.35
N GLU A 13 3.05 -10.48 -8.35
CA GLU A 13 3.37 -9.54 -9.43
C GLU A 13 3.94 -10.25 -10.65
N GLN A 14 4.81 -11.23 -10.45
CA GLN A 14 5.38 -12.04 -11.55
C GLN A 14 4.32 -12.89 -12.23
N LYS A 15 3.31 -13.39 -11.50
CA LYS A 15 2.15 -14.08 -12.09
C LYS A 15 1.36 -13.23 -13.09
N ILE A 16 1.38 -11.92 -12.92
CA ILE A 16 0.68 -10.96 -13.80
C ILE A 16 1.63 -10.44 -14.90
N GLY A 17 2.89 -10.88 -14.93
CA GLY A 17 3.87 -10.49 -15.95
C GLY A 17 4.62 -9.20 -15.65
N PHE A 18 4.56 -8.70 -14.41
CA PHE A 18 5.33 -7.54 -13.97
C PHE A 18 6.57 -7.95 -13.17
N SER A 19 7.66 -7.20 -13.33
CA SER A 19 8.86 -7.42 -12.51
C SER A 19 8.57 -7.01 -11.07
N GLY A 20 8.48 -7.99 -10.18
CA GLY A 20 8.31 -7.77 -8.75
C GLY A 20 9.55 -7.16 -8.11
N GLY A 21 9.34 -6.29 -7.13
CA GLY A 21 10.42 -5.77 -6.31
C GLY A 21 10.98 -6.84 -5.36
N ARG A 22 12.21 -6.60 -4.85
CA ARG A 22 12.85 -7.47 -3.85
C ARG A 22 12.07 -7.44 -2.53
N TYR A 23 12.10 -8.52 -1.79
CA TYR A 23 11.49 -8.66 -0.46
C TYR A 23 9.98 -8.37 -0.46
N THR A 24 9.58 -7.26 0.14
CA THR A 24 8.18 -6.77 0.21
C THR A 24 7.92 -5.56 -0.65
N GLN A 25 8.89 -5.11 -1.47
CA GLN A 25 8.68 -4.00 -2.39
C GLN A 25 7.66 -4.38 -3.45
N VAL A 26 6.81 -3.43 -3.82
CA VAL A 26 5.74 -3.60 -4.81
C VAL A 26 5.90 -2.64 -5.97
N ASN A 27 5.42 -3.04 -7.14
CA ASN A 27 5.37 -2.18 -8.31
C ASN A 27 4.18 -1.21 -8.18
N TYR A 28 4.48 0.09 -8.00
CA TYR A 28 3.45 1.12 -7.80
C TYR A 28 2.58 1.34 -9.04
N LEU A 29 3.08 1.10 -10.25
CA LEU A 29 2.28 1.20 -11.47
C LEU A 29 1.22 0.10 -11.51
N LEU A 30 1.61 -1.15 -11.25
CA LEU A 30 0.67 -2.28 -11.19
C LEU A 30 -0.39 -2.07 -10.11
N THR A 31 0.05 -1.71 -8.89
CA THR A 31 -0.88 -1.48 -7.77
C THR A 31 -1.81 -0.31 -8.04
N GLY A 32 -1.35 0.75 -8.71
CA GLY A 32 -2.17 1.88 -9.13
C GLY A 32 -3.23 1.49 -10.17
N LEU A 33 -2.85 0.67 -11.17
CA LEU A 33 -3.81 0.15 -12.15
C LEU A 33 -4.88 -0.74 -11.50
N LEU A 34 -4.47 -1.64 -10.60
CA LEU A 34 -5.41 -2.47 -9.85
C LEU A 34 -6.34 -1.64 -8.97
N ALA A 35 -5.81 -0.59 -8.33
CA ALA A 35 -6.61 0.37 -7.57
C ALA A 35 -7.63 1.10 -8.45
N GLY A 36 -7.25 1.50 -9.65
CA GLY A 36 -8.15 2.10 -10.63
C GLY A 36 -9.30 1.16 -11.01
N ILE A 37 -8.99 -0.12 -11.28
CA ILE A 37 -10.00 -1.15 -11.57
C ILE A 37 -10.91 -1.36 -10.36
N LEU A 38 -10.35 -1.44 -9.14
CA LEU A 38 -11.12 -1.61 -7.91
C LEU A 38 -12.04 -0.41 -7.68
N THR A 39 -11.55 0.81 -7.89
CA THR A 39 -12.35 2.04 -7.77
C THR A 39 -13.49 2.06 -8.79
N ALA A 40 -13.21 1.74 -10.05
CA ALA A 40 -14.24 1.63 -11.07
C ALA A 40 -15.27 0.55 -10.73
N GLY A 41 -14.83 -0.59 -10.20
CA GLY A 41 -15.70 -1.66 -9.70
C GLY A 41 -16.60 -1.20 -8.56
N THR A 42 -16.06 -0.46 -7.56
CA THR A 42 -16.85 0.08 -6.45
C THR A 42 -17.91 1.08 -6.93
N TYR A 43 -17.57 1.96 -7.88
CA TYR A 43 -18.57 2.84 -8.52
C TYR A 43 -19.62 2.06 -9.31
N GLY A 44 -19.24 0.98 -10.00
CA GLY A 44 -20.17 0.08 -10.68
C GLY A 44 -21.17 -0.60 -9.72
N VAL A 45 -20.69 -1.04 -8.57
CA VAL A 45 -21.54 -1.64 -7.51
C VAL A 45 -22.44 -0.60 -6.84
N LEU A 46 -21.94 0.64 -6.65
CA LEU A 46 -22.72 1.73 -6.05
C LEU A 46 -23.74 2.35 -7.02
N PHE A 47 -23.57 2.17 -8.33
CA PHE A 47 -24.44 2.78 -9.34
C PHE A 47 -25.95 2.48 -9.17
N PRO A 48 -26.39 1.22 -8.94
CA PRO A 48 -27.80 0.94 -8.70
C PRO A 48 -28.33 1.59 -7.40
N PHE A 49 -27.45 1.89 -6.46
CA PHE A 49 -27.81 2.50 -5.17
C PHE A 49 -27.75 4.04 -5.18
N ARG A 50 -27.52 4.67 -6.32
CA ARG A 50 -27.40 6.14 -6.46
C ARG A 50 -28.62 6.93 -5.96
N SER A 51 -29.79 6.30 -5.88
CA SER A 51 -31.04 6.91 -5.38
C SER A 51 -31.16 6.90 -3.85
N TYR A 52 -30.34 6.11 -3.15
CA TYR A 52 -30.32 6.08 -1.71
C TYR A 52 -29.37 7.13 -1.14
N ALA A 53 -29.63 7.62 0.08
CA ALA A 53 -28.84 8.69 0.71
C ALA A 53 -27.31 8.46 0.71
N ILE A 54 -26.88 7.22 0.96
CA ILE A 54 -25.45 6.86 0.95
C ILE A 54 -24.88 6.93 -0.48
N GLY A 55 -25.62 6.39 -1.47
CA GLY A 55 -25.20 6.44 -2.87
C GLY A 55 -25.14 7.88 -3.39
N GLN A 56 -26.12 8.70 -3.06
CA GLN A 56 -26.16 10.12 -3.50
C GLN A 56 -24.87 10.88 -3.17
N SER A 57 -24.28 10.66 -1.99
CA SER A 57 -23.05 11.35 -1.57
C SER A 57 -21.85 11.08 -2.46
N PHE A 58 -21.79 9.90 -3.13
CA PHE A 58 -20.70 9.55 -4.05
C PHE A 58 -20.93 10.01 -5.49
N PHE A 59 -22.20 10.29 -5.88
CA PHE A 59 -22.55 10.65 -7.26
C PHE A 59 -22.97 12.11 -7.42
N ARG A 60 -22.93 12.91 -6.34
CA ARG A 60 -23.25 14.34 -6.40
C ARG A 60 -22.20 15.08 -7.23
N GLU A 61 -22.61 15.88 -8.21
CA GLU A 61 -21.72 16.57 -9.15
C GLU A 61 -20.64 17.39 -8.46
N GLY A 62 -20.96 18.09 -7.36
CA GLY A 62 -20.00 18.91 -6.61
C GLY A 62 -18.96 18.12 -5.82
N SER A 63 -19.25 16.88 -5.39
CA SER A 63 -18.35 16.04 -4.59
C SER A 63 -17.66 14.93 -5.39
N LEU A 64 -18.18 14.60 -6.58
CA LEU A 64 -17.75 13.44 -7.37
C LEU A 64 -16.23 13.36 -7.58
N PRO A 65 -15.51 14.40 -8.02
CA PRO A 65 -14.06 14.30 -8.25
C PRO A 65 -13.28 14.00 -6.96
N ILE A 66 -13.71 14.58 -5.83
CA ILE A 66 -13.06 14.40 -4.53
C ILE A 66 -13.38 13.01 -3.98
N SER A 67 -14.62 12.57 -4.06
CA SER A 67 -15.05 11.22 -3.66
C SER A 67 -14.32 10.14 -4.47
N MET A 68 -14.14 10.35 -5.78
CA MET A 68 -13.35 9.46 -6.64
C MET A 68 -11.89 9.40 -6.19
N ALA A 69 -11.27 10.54 -5.90
CA ALA A 69 -9.89 10.61 -5.44
C ALA A 69 -9.71 9.91 -4.08
N ILE A 70 -10.63 10.13 -3.12
CA ILE A 70 -10.63 9.48 -1.81
C ILE A 70 -10.73 7.96 -1.96
N LEU A 71 -11.69 7.46 -2.74
CA LEU A 71 -11.87 6.03 -2.98
C LEU A 71 -10.68 5.42 -3.72
N PHE A 72 -10.10 6.13 -4.68
CA PHE A 72 -8.91 5.68 -5.39
C PHE A 72 -7.69 5.56 -4.45
N PHE A 73 -7.43 6.55 -3.59
CA PHE A 73 -6.31 6.49 -2.64
C PHE A 73 -6.52 5.42 -1.59
N MET A 74 -7.75 5.24 -1.10
CA MET A 74 -8.11 4.15 -0.20
C MET A 74 -7.87 2.78 -0.88
N ALA A 75 -8.39 2.58 -2.07
CA ALA A 75 -8.20 1.35 -2.84
C ALA A 75 -6.71 1.08 -3.12
N TRP A 76 -5.95 2.11 -3.48
CA TRP A 76 -4.51 1.98 -3.76
C TRP A 76 -3.73 1.56 -2.51
N SER A 77 -4.02 2.17 -1.37
CA SER A 77 -3.42 1.77 -0.09
C SER A 77 -3.74 0.31 0.26
N ILE A 78 -4.99 -0.11 0.12
CA ILE A 78 -5.42 -1.49 0.38
C ILE A 78 -4.73 -2.48 -0.56
N VAL A 79 -4.62 -2.17 -1.86
CA VAL A 79 -3.93 -3.03 -2.83
C VAL A 79 -2.45 -3.16 -2.48
N ILE A 80 -1.76 -2.05 -2.16
CA ILE A 80 -0.34 -2.10 -1.74
C ILE A 80 -0.19 -2.97 -0.50
N LEU A 81 -0.99 -2.76 0.55
CA LEU A 81 -0.92 -3.52 1.80
C LEU A 81 -1.21 -5.01 1.58
N THR A 82 -2.18 -5.34 0.74
CA THR A 82 -2.51 -6.72 0.38
C THR A 82 -1.33 -7.40 -0.34
N MET A 83 -0.75 -6.74 -1.34
CA MET A 83 0.43 -7.27 -2.06
C MET A 83 1.63 -7.47 -1.13
N LYS A 84 1.91 -6.50 -0.25
CA LYS A 84 2.96 -6.62 0.77
C LYS A 84 2.70 -7.77 1.73
N SER A 85 1.46 -7.94 2.18
CA SER A 85 1.07 -9.05 3.07
C SER A 85 1.27 -10.42 2.39
N LEU A 86 0.94 -10.55 1.11
CA LEU A 86 1.18 -11.78 0.34
C LEU A 86 2.68 -12.09 0.21
N LYS A 87 3.49 -11.08 -0.13
CA LYS A 87 4.96 -11.23 -0.19
C LYS A 87 5.56 -11.55 1.18
N LEU A 88 5.06 -10.93 2.25
CA LEU A 88 5.52 -11.23 3.62
C LEU A 88 5.22 -12.68 4.03
N ARG A 89 4.06 -13.23 3.63
CA ARG A 89 3.75 -14.65 3.87
C ARG A 89 4.73 -15.57 3.16
N LEU A 90 5.17 -15.20 1.95
CA LEU A 90 6.19 -15.96 1.22
C LEU A 90 7.56 -15.87 1.92
N GLN A 91 7.94 -14.68 2.40
CA GLN A 91 9.17 -14.50 3.19
C GLN A 91 9.15 -15.31 4.49
N ARG A 92 8.01 -15.42 5.18
CA ARG A 92 7.89 -16.22 6.41
C ARG A 92 8.15 -17.72 6.18
N ARG A 93 7.83 -18.26 5.00
CA ARG A 93 8.11 -19.67 4.68
C ARG A 93 9.60 -20.01 4.64
N THR A 94 10.48 -19.00 4.52
CA THR A 94 11.93 -19.23 4.59
C THR A 94 12.41 -19.58 5.99
N LEU A 95 11.64 -19.17 7.02
CA LEU A 95 11.98 -19.49 8.42
C LEU A 95 11.76 -20.96 8.77
N ASP A 96 10.92 -21.66 7.99
CA ASP A 96 10.65 -23.09 8.18
C ASP A 96 11.71 -23.98 7.52
N GLN A 97 12.70 -23.37 6.83
CA GLN A 97 13.77 -24.11 6.15
C GLN A 97 14.99 -24.25 7.05
N GLU A 98 15.32 -25.49 7.41
CA GLU A 98 16.54 -25.82 8.15
C GLU A 98 17.77 -25.77 7.23
N ILE A 99 18.37 -24.61 7.06
CA ILE A 99 19.56 -24.40 6.21
C ILE A 99 20.84 -24.66 7.02
N ILE A 100 20.88 -24.18 8.25
CA ILE A 100 22.02 -24.36 9.16
C ILE A 100 21.77 -25.62 9.98
N PRO A 101 22.69 -26.60 9.98
CA PRO A 101 22.54 -27.78 10.82
C PRO A 101 22.51 -27.40 12.29
N GLU A 102 21.56 -27.95 13.05
CA GLU A 102 21.48 -27.80 14.52
C GLU A 102 22.41 -28.77 15.26
N ASP A 103 23.39 -29.36 14.58
CA ASP A 103 24.35 -30.26 15.17
C ASP A 103 25.30 -29.54 16.13
N VAL A 104 25.48 -30.09 17.33
CA VAL A 104 26.36 -29.51 18.38
C VAL A 104 27.81 -29.41 17.88
N ASP A 105 28.22 -30.30 17.00
CA ASP A 105 29.56 -30.36 16.40
C ASP A 105 29.74 -29.45 15.19
N PHE A 106 28.68 -28.77 14.75
CA PHE A 106 28.75 -27.87 13.58
C PHE A 106 29.47 -26.58 13.94
N VAL A 107 30.65 -26.37 13.34
CA VAL A 107 31.42 -25.14 13.48
C VAL A 107 31.38 -24.36 12.15
N LEU A 108 30.88 -23.13 12.22
CA LEU A 108 30.91 -22.22 11.09
C LEU A 108 32.36 -21.81 10.78
N SER A 109 32.85 -22.19 9.64
CA SER A 109 34.20 -21.91 9.15
C SER A 109 34.14 -21.52 7.66
N PRO A 110 35.20 -20.93 7.09
CA PRO A 110 35.25 -20.65 5.65
C PRO A 110 35.04 -21.91 4.78
N HIS A 111 35.39 -23.08 5.32
CA HIS A 111 35.22 -24.38 4.60
C HIS A 111 33.78 -24.85 4.59
N THR A 112 33.07 -24.70 5.74
CA THR A 112 31.66 -25.13 5.86
C THR A 112 30.69 -24.09 5.26
N ALA A 113 31.12 -22.84 5.06
CA ALA A 113 30.33 -21.79 4.45
C ALA A 113 29.87 -22.14 3.01
N GLY A 114 30.73 -22.83 2.23
CA GLY A 114 30.39 -23.29 0.90
C GLY A 114 29.22 -24.28 0.86
N SER A 115 29.20 -25.23 1.77
CA SER A 115 28.12 -26.24 1.83
C SER A 115 26.78 -25.63 2.25
N ILE A 116 26.78 -24.59 3.09
CA ILE A 116 25.56 -23.86 3.46
C ILE A 116 25.06 -23.05 2.25
N HIS A 117 25.97 -22.38 1.54
CA HIS A 117 25.62 -21.63 0.33
C HIS A 117 24.97 -22.53 -0.72
N GLU A 118 25.51 -23.72 -0.94
CA GLU A 118 24.94 -24.72 -1.85
C GLU A 118 23.54 -25.17 -1.41
N LYS A 119 23.32 -25.42 -0.11
CA LYS A 119 21.98 -25.71 0.43
C LYS A 119 20.99 -24.60 0.14
N ILE A 120 21.38 -23.34 0.30
CA ILE A 120 20.51 -22.19 -0.02
C ILE A 120 20.13 -22.19 -1.49
N MET A 121 21.11 -22.43 -2.41
CA MET A 121 20.86 -22.46 -3.85
C MET A 121 19.95 -23.62 -4.27
N HIS A 122 19.91 -24.70 -3.50
CA HIS A 122 18.95 -25.79 -3.71
C HIS A 122 17.57 -25.54 -3.07
N ALA A 123 17.49 -24.71 -2.05
CA ALA A 123 16.25 -24.41 -1.33
C ALA A 123 15.39 -23.37 -2.05
N VAL A 124 15.99 -22.44 -2.81
CA VAL A 124 15.30 -21.34 -3.48
C VAL A 124 15.80 -21.13 -4.91
N ASP A 125 14.96 -20.56 -5.76
CA ASP A 125 15.29 -20.20 -7.14
C ASP A 125 16.29 -19.04 -7.24
N ASP A 126 16.11 -17.99 -6.43
CA ASP A 126 17.04 -16.85 -6.34
C ASP A 126 17.08 -16.30 -4.90
N PRO A 127 18.19 -16.50 -4.16
CA PRO A 127 18.34 -16.03 -2.78
C PRO A 127 18.15 -14.51 -2.60
N ARG A 128 18.42 -13.73 -3.65
CA ARG A 128 18.36 -12.25 -3.59
C ARG A 128 16.96 -11.69 -3.35
N TYR A 129 15.92 -12.46 -3.63
CA TYR A 129 14.53 -12.07 -3.36
C TYR A 129 14.07 -12.43 -1.96
N PHE A 130 14.77 -13.34 -1.28
CA PHE A 130 14.46 -13.76 0.08
C PHE A 130 15.40 -13.07 1.07
N MET A 131 14.85 -12.24 1.95
CA MET A 131 15.63 -11.42 2.89
C MET A 131 16.59 -12.26 3.74
N LEU A 132 16.09 -13.37 4.33
CA LEU A 132 16.89 -14.25 5.17
C LEU A 132 18.05 -14.85 4.39
N PHE A 133 17.78 -15.44 3.21
CA PHE A 133 18.80 -16.13 2.42
C PHE A 133 19.80 -15.16 1.78
N ASN A 134 19.34 -13.98 1.37
CA ASN A 134 20.23 -12.93 0.89
C ASN A 134 21.21 -12.48 1.99
N ARG A 135 20.73 -12.29 3.22
CA ARG A 135 21.56 -11.91 4.37
C ARG A 135 22.56 -13.00 4.71
N ILE A 136 22.13 -14.25 4.78
CA ILE A 136 23.02 -15.40 5.05
C ILE A 136 24.06 -15.53 3.93
N SER A 137 23.64 -15.52 2.67
CA SER A 137 24.57 -15.63 1.53
C SER A 137 25.62 -14.53 1.50
N TYR A 138 25.19 -13.29 1.82
CA TYR A 138 26.11 -12.14 1.90
C TYR A 138 27.16 -12.33 3.01
N ALA A 139 26.72 -12.75 4.20
CA ALA A 139 27.63 -13.00 5.33
C ALA A 139 28.59 -14.17 5.06
N LEU A 140 28.10 -15.26 4.45
CA LEU A 140 28.94 -16.42 4.10
C LEU A 140 29.98 -16.07 3.05
N SER A 141 29.61 -15.28 2.04
CA SER A 141 30.56 -14.82 1.00
C SER A 141 31.67 -13.96 1.62
N ASN A 142 31.34 -13.08 2.58
CA ASN A 142 32.34 -12.30 3.30
C ASN A 142 33.22 -13.16 4.20
N LEU A 143 32.67 -14.18 4.86
CA LEU A 143 33.43 -15.12 5.67
C LEU A 143 34.45 -15.89 4.81
N GLN A 144 34.07 -16.33 3.61
CA GLN A 144 34.98 -16.98 2.68
C GLN A 144 36.13 -16.08 2.21
N ASN A 145 35.85 -14.79 2.01
CA ASN A 145 36.83 -13.83 1.52
C ASN A 145 37.75 -13.29 2.60
N LEU A 146 37.23 -13.01 3.80
CA LEU A 146 37.96 -12.38 4.92
C LEU A 146 38.55 -13.39 5.91
N GLY A 147 37.97 -14.61 5.98
CA GLY A 147 38.44 -15.68 6.85
C GLY A 147 38.22 -15.45 8.36
N ARG A 148 37.54 -14.37 8.77
CA ARG A 148 37.33 -14.01 10.18
C ARG A 148 35.88 -14.17 10.58
N VAL A 149 35.59 -15.12 11.44
CA VAL A 149 34.24 -15.38 11.98
C VAL A 149 33.73 -14.21 12.83
N GLY A 150 34.62 -13.50 13.55
CA GLY A 150 34.23 -12.35 14.39
C GLY A 150 33.56 -11.22 13.64
N ASP A 151 33.90 -11.02 12.39
CA ASP A 151 33.37 -9.94 11.55
C ASP A 151 31.94 -10.27 11.03
N VAL A 152 31.55 -11.55 11.06
CA VAL A 152 30.23 -12.02 10.57
C VAL A 152 29.09 -11.40 11.37
N ALA A 153 29.22 -11.27 12.69
CA ALA A 153 28.19 -10.68 13.55
C ALA A 153 27.95 -9.20 13.21
N GLU A 154 29.01 -8.44 12.92
CA GLU A 154 28.92 -7.04 12.52
C GLU A 154 28.30 -6.90 11.13
N ILE A 155 28.66 -7.78 10.20
CA ILE A 155 28.06 -7.83 8.86
C ILE A 155 26.56 -8.13 8.96
N PHE A 156 26.14 -9.09 9.77
CA PHE A 156 24.74 -9.39 9.99
C PHE A 156 23.98 -8.19 10.58
N LYS A 157 24.58 -7.48 11.54
CA LYS A 157 23.96 -6.29 12.14
C LYS A 157 23.78 -5.18 11.11
N THR A 158 24.83 -4.85 10.40
CA THR A 158 24.80 -3.79 9.36
C THR A 158 23.78 -4.13 8.26
N GLN A 159 23.74 -5.40 7.81
CA GLN A 159 22.76 -5.82 6.81
C GLN A 159 21.34 -5.78 7.37
N ALA A 160 21.13 -6.09 8.64
CA ALA A 160 19.82 -5.99 9.29
C ALA A 160 19.33 -4.55 9.33
N GLU A 161 20.18 -3.60 9.71
CA GLU A 161 19.87 -2.16 9.72
C GLU A 161 19.54 -1.65 8.31
N TYR A 162 20.28 -2.08 7.29
CA TYR A 162 19.99 -1.75 5.90
C TYR A 162 18.63 -2.31 5.42
N ASP A 163 18.35 -3.57 5.73
CA ASP A 163 17.10 -4.23 5.38
C ASP A 163 15.90 -3.54 6.06
N GLU A 164 16.05 -3.14 7.34
CA GLU A 164 15.03 -2.41 8.11
C GLU A 164 14.75 -1.04 7.47
N ALA A 165 15.78 -0.25 7.18
CA ALA A 165 15.64 1.04 6.51
C ALA A 165 15.00 0.91 5.11
N SER A 166 15.34 -0.14 4.36
CA SER A 166 14.74 -0.44 3.07
C SER A 166 13.26 -0.80 3.19
N MET A 167 12.90 -1.55 4.23
CA MET A 167 11.50 -1.88 4.51
C MET A 167 10.70 -0.64 4.91
N GLU A 168 11.20 0.19 5.83
CA GLU A 168 10.57 1.44 6.22
C GLU A 168 10.32 2.35 5.02
N SER A 169 11.34 2.55 4.18
CA SER A 169 11.22 3.38 2.98
C SER A 169 10.14 2.88 2.02
N SER A 170 9.92 1.58 1.98
CA SER A 170 8.87 0.97 1.14
C SER A 170 7.44 1.24 1.62
N TYR A 171 7.24 1.74 2.85
CA TYR A 171 5.94 2.15 3.40
C TYR A 171 5.65 3.64 3.25
N LEU A 172 6.62 4.46 2.80
CA LEU A 172 6.45 5.91 2.65
C LEU A 172 5.27 6.27 1.75
N VAL A 173 5.07 5.54 0.65
CA VAL A 173 3.94 5.78 -0.26
C VAL A 173 2.60 5.51 0.43
N VAL A 174 2.49 4.42 1.17
CA VAL A 174 1.27 4.11 1.93
C VAL A 174 1.00 5.19 2.97
N SER A 175 2.02 5.60 3.72
CA SER A 175 1.90 6.68 4.72
C SER A 175 1.46 7.99 4.08
N ALA A 176 2.00 8.34 2.91
CA ALA A 176 1.60 9.54 2.18
C ALA A 176 0.13 9.47 1.72
N LEU A 177 -0.31 8.31 1.21
CA LEU A 177 -1.70 8.11 0.80
C LEU A 177 -2.67 8.20 2.00
N VAL A 178 -2.33 7.56 3.11
CA VAL A 178 -3.13 7.59 4.35
C VAL A 178 -3.28 9.02 4.87
N TRP A 179 -2.22 9.83 4.80
CA TRP A 179 -2.27 11.24 5.15
C TRP A 179 -3.09 12.06 4.14
N ALA A 180 -2.96 11.79 2.87
CA ALA A 180 -3.65 12.53 1.81
C ALA A 180 -5.18 12.34 1.82
N ILE A 181 -5.67 11.16 2.22
CA ILE A 181 -7.10 10.85 2.24
C ILE A 181 -7.92 11.84 3.07
N PRO A 182 -7.62 12.10 4.37
CA PRO A 182 -8.35 13.11 5.16
C PRO A 182 -8.18 14.52 4.61
N VAL A 183 -7.01 14.85 4.06
CA VAL A 183 -6.74 16.16 3.46
C VAL A 183 -7.65 16.40 2.24
N LEU A 184 -7.87 15.37 1.41
CA LEU A 184 -8.84 15.45 0.31
C LEU A 184 -10.25 15.71 0.82
N GLY A 185 -10.66 15.05 1.92
CA GLY A 185 -11.94 15.31 2.58
C GLY A 185 -12.06 16.77 3.03
N PHE A 186 -10.99 17.30 3.62
CA PHE A 186 -10.95 18.71 4.03
C PHE A 186 -11.00 19.68 2.84
N ILE A 187 -10.30 19.39 1.75
CA ILE A 187 -10.39 20.16 0.50
C ILE A 187 -11.84 20.21 0.03
N GLY A 188 -12.55 19.09 0.09
CA GLY A 188 -13.98 19.03 -0.22
C GLY A 188 -14.84 19.94 0.65
N THR A 189 -14.51 20.04 1.94
CA THR A 189 -15.19 20.97 2.84
C THR A 189 -15.00 22.42 2.39
N VAL A 190 -13.78 22.80 2.07
CA VAL A 190 -13.47 24.17 1.63
C VAL A 190 -14.21 24.50 0.33
N LEU A 191 -14.20 23.59 -0.64
CA LEU A 191 -14.89 23.79 -1.92
C LEU A 191 -16.42 23.84 -1.74
N GLY A 192 -17.00 22.95 -0.93
CA GLY A 192 -18.42 22.95 -0.65
C GLY A 192 -18.90 24.23 0.07
N LEU A 193 -18.14 24.67 1.08
CA LEU A 193 -18.45 25.93 1.76
C LEU A 193 -18.29 27.15 0.84
N SER A 194 -17.27 27.17 0.00
CA SER A 194 -17.07 28.25 -0.98
C SER A 194 -18.27 28.37 -1.93
N THR A 195 -18.77 27.23 -2.41
CA THR A 195 -19.98 27.18 -3.25
C THR A 195 -21.20 27.69 -2.48
N ALA A 196 -21.42 27.22 -1.24
CA ALA A 196 -22.55 27.64 -0.42
C ALA A 196 -22.55 29.15 -0.15
N ILE A 197 -21.38 29.72 0.19
CA ILE A 197 -21.24 31.17 0.43
C ILE A 197 -21.48 31.97 -0.86
N GLY A 198 -20.98 31.50 -2.00
CA GLY A 198 -21.20 32.11 -3.31
C GLY A 198 -22.69 32.17 -3.68
N GLU A 199 -23.41 31.06 -3.52
CA GLU A 199 -24.84 30.97 -3.77
C GLU A 199 -25.63 31.88 -2.78
N PHE A 200 -25.26 31.90 -1.48
CA PHE A 200 -25.87 32.77 -0.51
C PHE A 200 -25.68 34.25 -0.85
N GLY A 201 -24.48 34.65 -1.28
CA GLY A 201 -24.21 36.01 -1.74
C GLY A 201 -25.12 36.45 -2.90
N SER A 202 -25.39 35.49 -3.83
CA SER A 202 -26.29 35.75 -4.95
C SER A 202 -27.78 35.86 -4.53
N VAL A 203 -28.21 35.19 -3.47
CA VAL A 203 -29.56 35.35 -2.87
C VAL A 203 -29.77 36.78 -2.42
N LEU A 204 -28.78 37.38 -1.75
CA LEU A 204 -28.86 38.75 -1.24
C LEU A 204 -28.98 39.79 -2.37
N GLN A 205 -28.47 39.52 -3.52
CA GLN A 205 -28.53 40.43 -4.70
C GLN A 205 -29.81 40.27 -5.53
N SER A 206 -30.45 39.07 -5.47
CA SER A 206 -31.58 38.69 -6.32
C SER A 206 -32.94 38.81 -5.65
N ALA A 207 -33.12 39.72 -4.70
CA ALA A 207 -34.28 39.83 -3.81
C ALA A 207 -35.68 40.03 -4.48
N SER A 208 -35.80 39.91 -5.82
CA SER A 208 -37.03 40.28 -6.54
C SER A 208 -37.96 39.11 -6.87
N GLU A 209 -37.46 37.84 -6.96
CA GLU A 209 -38.29 36.70 -7.37
C GLU A 209 -38.11 35.52 -6.42
N MET A 210 -39.20 35.02 -5.84
CA MET A 210 -39.23 33.90 -4.89
C MET A 210 -38.72 32.59 -5.48
N SER A 211 -38.90 32.40 -6.78
CA SER A 211 -38.39 31.22 -7.51
C SER A 211 -36.86 31.17 -7.54
N ILE A 212 -36.23 32.30 -7.81
CA ILE A 212 -34.76 32.42 -7.84
C ILE A 212 -34.17 32.25 -6.43
N ILE A 213 -34.82 32.84 -5.43
CA ILE A 213 -34.39 32.68 -4.03
C ILE A 213 -34.41 31.18 -3.62
N LYS A 214 -35.47 30.43 -4.00
CA LYS A 214 -35.59 29.01 -3.69
C LYS A 214 -34.48 28.19 -4.36
N GLU A 215 -34.20 28.44 -5.63
CA GLU A 215 -33.13 27.74 -6.38
C GLU A 215 -31.76 27.99 -5.75
N LYS A 216 -31.46 29.25 -5.41
CA LYS A 216 -30.20 29.65 -4.79
C LYS A 216 -30.03 29.05 -3.38
N LEU A 217 -31.08 28.97 -2.57
CA LEU A 217 -31.06 28.30 -1.28
C LEU A 217 -30.82 26.79 -1.41
N GLN A 218 -31.31 26.15 -2.47
CA GLN A 218 -30.93 24.78 -2.79
C GLN A 218 -29.44 24.63 -3.07
N GLY A 219 -28.84 25.58 -3.80
CA GLY A 219 -27.40 25.63 -4.05
C GLY A 219 -26.59 25.75 -2.75
N VAL A 220 -27.01 26.62 -1.83
CA VAL A 220 -26.40 26.73 -0.49
C VAL A 220 -26.44 25.39 0.26
N THR A 221 -27.61 24.76 0.29
CA THR A 221 -27.79 23.48 0.97
C THR A 221 -26.94 22.36 0.32
N SER A 222 -26.87 22.34 -1.01
CA SER A 222 -26.03 21.39 -1.76
C SER A 222 -24.55 21.59 -1.46
N GLY A 223 -24.06 22.83 -1.40
CA GLY A 223 -22.69 23.14 -1.05
C GLY A 223 -22.32 22.67 0.36
N LEU A 224 -23.22 22.93 1.35
CA LEU A 224 -23.03 22.41 2.70
C LEU A 224 -23.00 20.88 2.76
N SER A 225 -23.94 20.24 2.08
CA SER A 225 -23.95 18.74 2.01
C SER A 225 -22.64 18.20 1.43
N THR A 226 -22.16 18.78 0.34
CA THR A 226 -20.86 18.41 -0.25
C THR A 226 -19.72 18.54 0.76
N ALA A 227 -19.68 19.64 1.53
CA ALA A 227 -18.65 19.87 2.54
C ALA A 227 -18.63 18.76 3.62
N PHE A 228 -19.78 18.43 4.17
CA PHE A 228 -19.87 17.41 5.23
C PHE A 228 -19.64 15.98 4.70
N GLU A 229 -20.22 15.65 3.54
CA GLU A 229 -20.13 14.33 2.95
C GLU A 229 -18.67 13.97 2.60
N THR A 230 -17.93 14.86 1.97
CA THR A 230 -16.53 14.62 1.58
C THR A 230 -15.61 14.46 2.79
N THR A 231 -15.82 15.23 3.86
CA THR A 231 -15.05 15.07 5.08
C THR A 231 -15.34 13.75 5.76
N LEU A 232 -16.61 13.36 5.85
CA LEU A 232 -17.00 12.06 6.40
C LEU A 232 -16.39 10.91 5.58
N GLN A 233 -16.47 10.97 4.25
CA GLN A 233 -15.84 9.97 3.36
C GLN A 233 -14.33 9.89 3.58
N GLY A 234 -13.62 11.01 3.66
CA GLY A 234 -12.19 11.05 3.90
C GLY A 234 -11.79 10.44 5.24
N LEU A 235 -12.50 10.78 6.32
CA LEU A 235 -12.23 10.22 7.64
C LEU A 235 -12.53 8.72 7.71
N MET A 236 -13.65 8.28 7.15
CA MET A 236 -14.01 6.85 7.12
C MET A 236 -13.03 6.05 6.27
N ALA A 237 -12.63 6.56 5.11
CA ALA A 237 -11.65 5.90 4.26
C ALA A 237 -10.27 5.78 4.93
N ALA A 238 -9.81 6.84 5.61
CA ALA A 238 -8.56 6.81 6.37
C ALA A 238 -8.62 5.79 7.51
N LEU A 239 -9.73 5.73 8.25
CA LEU A 239 -9.93 4.77 9.32
C LEU A 239 -9.86 3.32 8.82
N VAL A 240 -10.49 3.04 7.67
CA VAL A 240 -10.46 1.69 7.05
C VAL A 240 -9.05 1.26 6.65
N VAL A 241 -8.21 2.19 6.20
CA VAL A 241 -6.83 1.86 5.80
C VAL A 241 -5.90 1.70 7.00
N GLN A 242 -6.19 2.40 8.13
CA GLN A 242 -5.38 2.34 9.35
C GLN A 242 -5.66 1.11 10.23
N LEU A 243 -6.80 0.45 10.06
CA LEU A 243 -7.17 -0.78 10.76
C LEU A 243 -6.55 -2.02 10.11
#